data_c18b0e2b5a6d02458f2bc88faaf726d7
#
_entry.id   c18b0e2b5a6d02458f2bc88faaf726d7
#
_cell.length_a   1.000
_cell.length_b   1.000
_cell.length_c   1.000
_cell.angle_alpha   90.00
_cell.angle_beta   90.00
_cell.angle_gamma   90.00
#
_symmetry.space_group_name_H-M   'P 1'
#
loop_
_entity.id
_entity.type
_entity.pdbx_description
1 polymer ?
#
loop_
_entity_poly.entity_id
_entity_poly.type
_entity_poly.pdbx_seq_one_letter_code
_entity_poly.pdbx_strand_id
1 'polypeptide(L)'
;MNIINEKVLVSWIGGNDLESKASKMTGPIWATVSDVTFDRLELIYNYPSDLVTPYLELLTGNLSCPVNARKADLSSPINFGEIYLAAERLLDVISRETIALSILLSPGTPAMQAVWILLGKTRFACNFYQASKEQGVNIVEIPFKLTAEYIPSMTNLAPIELGQLGLLDFDADPAFDDIITLDPEMLLLKAKAQVLASHEVSVLICGESGTGKEMFARAIHNASARRDKPFVAVNCGAFPSELIDSILFGHKKGAFTGAVSDKVGVFELAHSGTLFLDEFGELDSSAQVRLLRVLQDGKFTRLGDSKERSSNFRLITATNRDLMADVSKGRFREDLFYRVAIGVLSLPPLRSRQSDLDHLADQFTAMLTQEYPSLGGKKISTAAKKIISNHRWPGNIRELKATILRAALWSETAVLEDVDIRRAILSTLQNSESILERDISKGVDIKSIIDLVERHYLERGLAFTSGNKRKTALLLGYNNHQTLNNRLKKLGLENDND
;
A
#
# COMPACT_ATOMS: atom_id res chain seq x y z
N MET A 1 27.65 40.00 4.84
CA MET A 1 28.30 38.94 5.62
C MET A 1 28.08 37.63 4.88
N ASN A 2 29.13 37.06 4.29
CA ASN A 2 29.03 35.73 3.73
C ASN A 2 28.89 34.74 4.88
N ILE A 3 27.74 34.12 5.00
CA ILE A 3 27.53 32.97 5.91
C ILE A 3 28.37 31.86 5.34
N ILE A 4 29.52 31.54 5.92
CA ILE A 4 30.33 30.39 5.57
C ILE A 4 29.57 29.18 6.10
N ASN A 5 28.91 28.44 5.23
CA ASN A 5 28.26 27.19 5.59
C ASN A 5 29.33 26.14 5.85
N GLU A 6 29.29 25.50 7.01
CA GLU A 6 30.16 24.37 7.37
C GLU A 6 30.00 23.24 6.33
N LYS A 7 31.10 22.77 5.74
CA LYS A 7 31.10 21.67 4.76
C LYS A 7 31.14 20.31 5.46
N VAL A 8 30.07 19.58 5.42
CA VAL A 8 29.96 18.28 6.10
C VAL A 8 29.91 17.15 5.07
N LEU A 9 30.80 16.15 5.25
CA LEU A 9 30.79 14.92 4.47
C LEU A 9 30.08 13.81 5.24
N VAL A 10 29.09 13.18 4.62
CA VAL A 10 28.36 12.03 5.15
C VAL A 10 28.67 10.78 4.34
N SER A 11 28.95 9.65 5.00
CA SER A 11 29.19 8.39 4.31
C SER A 11 28.92 7.16 5.18
N TRP A 12 28.71 6.02 4.52
CA TRP A 12 28.88 4.71 5.16
C TRP A 12 30.36 4.36 5.24
N ILE A 13 30.80 3.64 6.27
CA ILE A 13 32.10 2.99 6.30
C ILE A 13 31.95 1.65 5.56
N GLY A 14 32.72 1.47 4.49
CA GLY A 14 32.77 0.25 3.71
C GLY A 14 33.93 -0.67 4.07
N GLY A 15 33.92 -1.93 3.58
CA GLY A 15 34.97 -2.89 3.82
C GLY A 15 36.37 -2.41 3.34
N ASN A 16 36.42 -1.71 2.19
CA ASN A 16 37.68 -1.16 1.66
C ASN A 16 38.28 -0.05 2.54
N ASP A 17 37.46 0.65 3.33
CA ASP A 17 37.95 1.66 4.27
C ASP A 17 38.60 0.99 5.48
N LEU A 18 38.03 -0.15 5.94
CA LEU A 18 38.56 -0.94 7.08
C LEU A 18 39.87 -1.68 6.78
N GLU A 19 40.26 -1.78 5.51
CA GLU A 19 41.57 -2.32 5.11
C GLU A 19 42.73 -1.34 5.35
N SER A 20 42.47 -0.11 5.79
CA SER A 20 43.43 0.93 6.08
C SER A 20 44.39 0.50 7.21
N LYS A 21 45.69 0.82 7.05
CA LYS A 21 46.74 0.57 8.03
C LYS A 21 47.50 1.87 8.35
N ALA A 22 48.14 1.95 9.50
CA ALA A 22 48.91 3.10 9.90
C ALA A 22 49.97 3.52 8.87
N SER A 23 50.55 2.55 8.15
CA SER A 23 51.54 2.78 7.09
C SER A 23 50.95 3.20 5.75
N LYS A 24 49.62 2.99 5.53
CA LYS A 24 48.95 3.29 4.27
C LYS A 24 47.44 3.36 4.47
N MET A 25 46.91 4.57 4.48
CA MET A 25 45.46 4.79 4.44
C MET A 25 44.90 4.43 3.07
N THR A 26 43.77 3.76 3.05
CA THR A 26 43.11 3.29 1.83
C THR A 26 41.59 3.50 1.96
N GLY A 27 40.87 3.29 0.89
CA GLY A 27 39.40 3.35 0.84
C GLY A 27 38.86 4.66 0.30
N PRO A 28 37.58 4.63 -0.09
CA PRO A 28 36.90 5.78 -0.70
C PRO A 28 36.79 7.01 0.21
N ILE A 29 36.60 6.82 1.52
CA ILE A 29 36.54 7.94 2.47
C ILE A 29 37.87 8.66 2.51
N TRP A 30 38.98 7.92 2.69
CA TRP A 30 40.32 8.53 2.71
C TRP A 30 40.68 9.22 1.39
N ALA A 31 40.38 8.61 0.26
CA ALA A 31 40.60 9.25 -1.05
C ALA A 31 39.84 10.59 -1.15
N THR A 32 38.60 10.63 -0.69
CA THR A 32 37.74 11.84 -0.78
C THR A 32 38.26 12.96 0.12
N VAL A 33 38.65 12.68 1.36
CA VAL A 33 39.12 13.70 2.30
C VAL A 33 40.56 14.16 2.02
N SER A 34 41.31 13.36 1.26
CA SER A 34 42.63 13.78 0.79
C SER A 34 42.57 14.74 -0.39
N ASP A 35 41.48 14.69 -1.19
CA ASP A 35 41.29 15.48 -2.41
C ASP A 35 40.41 16.73 -2.17
N VAL A 36 39.47 16.62 -1.25
CA VAL A 36 38.51 17.67 -0.93
C VAL A 36 38.49 17.94 0.58
N THR A 37 38.58 19.22 0.96
CA THR A 37 38.55 19.64 2.36
C THR A 37 37.11 19.76 2.86
N PHE A 38 36.84 19.14 4.02
CA PHE A 38 35.59 19.23 4.77
C PHE A 38 35.88 19.73 6.18
N ASP A 39 34.89 20.42 6.75
CA ASP A 39 34.98 20.95 8.12
C ASP A 39 34.62 19.90 9.17
N ARG A 40 33.83 18.87 8.76
CA ARG A 40 33.39 17.77 9.62
C ARG A 40 33.04 16.53 8.81
N LEU A 41 33.28 15.32 9.37
CA LEU A 41 32.84 14.03 8.84
C LEU A 41 31.79 13.41 9.76
N GLU A 42 30.69 12.94 9.18
CA GLU A 42 29.64 12.17 9.86
C GLU A 42 29.49 10.79 9.18
N LEU A 43 29.91 9.75 9.87
CA LEU A 43 30.02 8.42 9.34
C LEU A 43 28.98 7.47 9.96
N ILE A 44 28.49 6.51 9.18
CA ILE A 44 27.63 5.43 9.66
C ILE A 44 28.32 4.10 9.36
N TYR A 45 28.16 3.12 10.25
CA TYR A 45 28.67 1.78 10.05
C TYR A 45 27.77 0.71 10.64
N ASN A 46 27.81 -0.49 10.05
CA ASN A 46 27.11 -1.69 10.54
C ASN A 46 28.07 -2.85 10.87
N TYR A 47 29.35 -2.56 10.95
CA TYR A 47 30.37 -3.53 11.36
C TYR A 47 30.48 -3.60 12.90
N PRO A 48 31.07 -4.69 13.45
CA PRO A 48 31.47 -4.74 14.84
C PRO A 48 32.39 -3.56 15.23
N SER A 49 32.17 -2.97 16.39
CA SER A 49 32.88 -1.74 16.79
C SER A 49 34.40 -1.95 16.95
N ASP A 50 34.83 -3.16 17.32
CA ASP A 50 36.22 -3.57 17.43
C ASP A 50 36.96 -3.51 16.08
N LEU A 51 36.30 -3.71 14.97
CA LEU A 51 36.84 -3.57 13.61
C LEU A 51 36.87 -2.11 13.14
N VAL A 52 35.96 -1.28 13.62
CA VAL A 52 35.81 0.11 13.16
C VAL A 52 36.67 1.08 13.98
N THR A 53 36.85 0.84 15.29
CA THR A 53 37.60 1.72 16.20
C THR A 53 39.03 2.02 15.71
N PRO A 54 39.85 1.03 15.27
CA PRO A 54 41.19 1.31 14.77
C PRO A 54 41.20 2.22 13.53
N TYR A 55 40.22 2.07 12.66
CA TYR A 55 40.07 2.91 11.46
C TYR A 55 39.69 4.36 11.85
N LEU A 56 38.80 4.55 12.78
CA LEU A 56 38.44 5.88 13.28
C LEU A 56 39.59 6.59 13.96
N GLU A 57 40.40 5.88 14.75
CA GLU A 57 41.63 6.41 15.37
C GLU A 57 42.64 6.87 14.31
N LEU A 58 42.82 6.08 13.24
CA LEU A 58 43.67 6.45 12.11
C LEU A 58 43.12 7.68 11.36
N LEU A 59 41.81 7.76 11.10
CA LEU A 59 41.20 8.93 10.47
C LEU A 59 41.38 10.19 11.32
N THR A 60 41.05 10.11 12.60
CA THR A 60 41.12 11.26 13.53
C THR A 60 42.57 11.72 13.72
N GLY A 61 43.54 10.79 13.72
CA GLY A 61 44.95 11.12 13.84
C GLY A 61 45.57 11.79 12.61
N ASN A 62 44.97 11.63 11.42
CA ASN A 62 45.46 12.17 10.16
C ASN A 62 44.63 13.34 9.61
N LEU A 63 43.49 13.64 10.18
CA LEU A 63 42.62 14.73 9.76
C LEU A 63 42.60 15.85 10.81
N SER A 64 42.50 17.09 10.35
CA SER A 64 42.35 18.28 11.21
C SER A 64 40.91 18.60 11.57
N CYS A 65 39.92 17.90 10.96
CA CYS A 65 38.49 18.13 11.21
C CYS A 65 37.92 17.03 12.12
N PRO A 66 36.82 17.33 12.86
CA PRO A 66 36.10 16.36 13.68
C PRO A 66 35.56 15.20 12.85
N VAL A 67 35.69 13.97 13.38
CA VAL A 67 35.15 12.73 12.79
C VAL A 67 34.16 12.12 13.79
N ASN A 68 32.89 12.15 13.46
CA ASN A 68 31.83 11.50 14.23
C ASN A 68 31.41 10.21 13.53
N ALA A 69 31.22 9.13 14.27
CA ALA A 69 30.77 7.87 13.72
C ALA A 69 29.65 7.26 14.57
N ARG A 70 28.62 6.73 13.91
CA ARG A 70 27.45 6.13 14.56
C ARG A 70 27.24 4.71 14.06
N LYS A 71 27.00 3.80 14.98
CA LYS A 71 26.64 2.43 14.65
C LYS A 71 25.18 2.38 14.24
N ALA A 72 24.90 1.71 13.13
CA ALA A 72 23.58 1.33 12.68
C ALA A 72 23.36 -0.16 12.91
N ASP A 73 22.34 -0.51 13.69
CA ASP A 73 21.95 -1.90 13.92
C ASP A 73 21.07 -2.35 12.75
N LEU A 74 21.69 -2.95 11.72
CA LEU A 74 21.01 -3.50 10.55
C LEU A 74 20.97 -5.02 10.67
N SER A 75 19.81 -5.62 10.44
CA SER A 75 19.63 -7.07 10.34
C SER A 75 20.39 -7.63 9.11
N SER A 76 20.49 -6.81 8.06
CA SER A 76 21.23 -7.13 6.82
C SER A 76 21.74 -5.85 6.14
N PRO A 77 22.98 -5.86 5.57
CA PRO A 77 23.53 -4.72 4.85
C PRO A 77 22.85 -4.43 3.50
N ILE A 78 21.80 -5.18 3.14
CA ILE A 78 20.96 -4.99 1.97
C ILE A 78 19.49 -4.74 2.34
N ASN A 79 19.13 -4.67 3.62
CA ASN A 79 17.78 -4.33 4.07
C ASN A 79 17.54 -2.83 3.85
N PHE A 80 16.84 -2.53 2.75
CA PHE A 80 16.62 -1.17 2.29
C PHE A 80 15.89 -0.29 3.32
N GLY A 81 14.88 -0.84 4.02
CA GLY A 81 14.10 -0.10 5.02
C GLY A 81 14.93 0.31 6.24
N GLU A 82 15.74 -0.60 6.79
CA GLU A 82 16.62 -0.32 7.94
C GLU A 82 17.73 0.65 7.56
N ILE A 83 18.32 0.50 6.35
CA ILE A 83 19.34 1.42 5.81
C ILE A 83 18.75 2.82 5.66
N TYR A 84 17.53 2.91 5.10
CA TYR A 84 16.82 4.19 4.92
C TYR A 84 16.62 4.91 6.26
N LEU A 85 16.06 4.23 7.27
CA LEU A 85 15.81 4.80 8.59
C LEU A 85 17.10 5.26 9.30
N ALA A 86 18.19 4.50 9.17
CA ALA A 86 19.47 4.87 9.76
C ALA A 86 20.09 6.11 9.10
N ALA A 87 20.06 6.17 7.76
CA ALA A 87 20.56 7.28 6.97
C ALA A 87 19.73 8.56 7.17
N GLU A 88 18.39 8.43 7.17
CA GLU A 88 17.46 9.52 7.39
C GLU A 88 17.64 10.17 8.76
N ARG A 89 17.71 9.37 9.84
CA ARG A 89 17.95 9.88 11.21
C ARG A 89 19.23 10.68 11.33
N LEU A 90 20.29 10.25 10.66
CA LEU A 90 21.55 11.00 10.65
C LEU A 90 21.36 12.34 9.94
N LEU A 91 20.79 12.34 8.73
CA LEU A 91 20.60 13.54 7.93
C LEU A 91 19.63 14.53 8.59
N ASP A 92 18.57 14.06 9.24
CA ASP A 92 17.63 14.93 9.99
C ASP A 92 18.31 15.66 11.16
N VAL A 93 19.27 15.02 11.83
CA VAL A 93 20.04 15.67 12.91
C VAL A 93 20.96 16.74 12.33
N ILE A 94 21.66 16.44 11.25
CA ILE A 94 22.66 17.32 10.63
C ILE A 94 21.97 18.50 9.91
N SER A 95 20.85 18.27 9.23
CA SER A 95 20.16 19.29 8.45
C SER A 95 19.50 20.42 9.26
N ARG A 96 19.45 20.29 10.60
CA ARG A 96 19.01 21.36 11.49
C ARG A 96 20.04 22.48 11.62
N GLU A 97 21.25 22.24 11.18
CA GLU A 97 22.34 23.18 11.17
C GLU A 97 22.49 23.85 9.79
N THR A 98 23.05 25.04 9.73
CA THR A 98 23.30 25.72 8.45
C THR A 98 24.59 25.16 7.84
N ILE A 99 24.49 24.12 7.04
CA ILE A 99 25.61 23.35 6.47
C ILE A 99 25.58 23.26 4.93
N ALA A 100 26.73 23.01 4.34
CA ALA A 100 26.89 22.56 2.96
C ALA A 100 27.06 21.03 2.97
N LEU A 101 25.96 20.28 2.81
CA LEU A 101 25.92 18.84 2.90
C LEU A 101 26.54 18.18 1.65
N SER A 102 27.40 17.20 1.87
CA SER A 102 28.00 16.37 0.85
C SER A 102 27.84 14.88 1.22
N ILE A 103 27.47 14.05 0.28
CA ILE A 103 27.28 12.61 0.49
C ILE A 103 28.25 11.84 -0.41
N LEU A 104 29.06 10.95 0.19
CA LEU A 104 29.93 10.05 -0.55
C LEU A 104 29.21 8.74 -0.83
N LEU A 105 29.06 8.41 -2.12
CA LEU A 105 28.30 7.23 -2.58
C LEU A 105 29.10 5.93 -2.59
N SER A 106 30.41 6.01 -2.81
CA SER A 106 31.25 4.82 -3.11
C SER A 106 31.34 3.75 -2.02
N PRO A 107 31.35 4.06 -0.71
CA PRO A 107 31.35 3.05 0.33
C PRO A 107 29.98 2.40 0.53
N GLY A 108 30.00 1.14 0.96
CA GLY A 108 28.79 0.39 1.30
C GLY A 108 28.23 -0.45 0.15
N THR A 109 27.06 -1.02 0.39
CA THR A 109 26.36 -1.87 -0.58
C THR A 109 25.60 -1.05 -1.62
N PRO A 110 25.19 -1.63 -2.76
CA PRO A 110 24.32 -0.96 -3.72
C PRO A 110 23.02 -0.41 -3.11
N ALA A 111 22.45 -1.10 -2.11
CA ALA A 111 21.27 -0.64 -1.38
C ALA A 111 21.58 0.65 -0.58
N MET A 112 22.73 0.74 0.07
CA MET A 112 23.16 1.95 0.79
C MET A 112 23.38 3.12 -0.17
N GLN A 113 23.98 2.88 -1.33
CA GLN A 113 24.16 3.89 -2.37
C GLN A 113 22.82 4.41 -2.92
N ALA A 114 21.89 3.50 -3.20
CA ALA A 114 20.54 3.87 -3.67
C ALA A 114 19.79 4.72 -2.65
N VAL A 115 19.88 4.39 -1.36
CA VAL A 115 19.27 5.18 -0.28
C VAL A 115 19.87 6.58 -0.21
N TRP A 116 21.21 6.73 -0.31
CA TRP A 116 21.85 8.05 -0.33
C TRP A 116 21.37 8.91 -1.51
N ILE A 117 21.28 8.32 -2.71
CA ILE A 117 20.78 9.02 -3.90
C ILE A 117 19.32 9.44 -3.68
N LEU A 118 18.50 8.55 -3.15
CA LEU A 118 17.09 8.83 -2.87
C LEU A 118 16.94 10.00 -1.91
N LEU A 119 17.55 9.92 -0.73
CA LEU A 119 17.47 10.96 0.31
C LEU A 119 18.01 12.31 -0.17
N GLY A 120 19.17 12.32 -0.84
CA GLY A 120 19.79 13.55 -1.32
C GLY A 120 19.11 14.18 -2.52
N LYS A 121 18.28 13.44 -3.26
CA LYS A 121 17.48 13.98 -4.37
C LYS A 121 16.04 14.34 -4.00
N THR A 122 15.54 13.83 -2.86
CA THR A 122 14.15 14.05 -2.44
C THR A 122 14.00 14.98 -1.24
N ARG A 123 14.85 14.84 -0.21
CA ARG A 123 14.66 15.53 1.08
C ARG A 123 15.79 16.47 1.48
N PHE A 124 17.03 16.15 1.12
CA PHE A 124 18.19 16.88 1.61
C PHE A 124 19.02 17.42 0.45
N ALA A 125 19.06 18.73 0.28
CA ALA A 125 19.89 19.35 -0.76
C ALA A 125 21.37 19.10 -0.46
N CYS A 126 22.06 18.32 -1.33
CA CYS A 126 23.45 17.93 -1.13
C CYS A 126 24.21 17.80 -2.45
N ASN A 127 25.54 17.78 -2.35
CA ASN A 127 26.43 17.38 -3.42
C ASN A 127 26.77 15.89 -3.27
N PHE A 128 26.83 15.16 -4.39
CA PHE A 128 27.26 13.77 -4.37
C PHE A 128 28.70 13.63 -4.84
N TYR A 129 29.46 12.84 -4.09
CA TYR A 129 30.83 12.46 -4.42
C TYR A 129 30.91 10.95 -4.69
N GLN A 130 31.76 10.60 -5.62
CA GLN A 130 32.14 9.21 -5.89
C GLN A 130 33.65 9.09 -5.99
N ALA A 131 34.21 8.12 -5.31
CA ALA A 131 35.62 7.81 -5.37
C ALA A 131 35.87 6.44 -6.01
N SER A 132 36.74 6.36 -7.01
CA SER A 132 37.14 5.11 -7.63
C SER A 132 38.65 5.05 -7.75
N LYS A 133 39.24 3.82 -7.86
CA LYS A 133 40.68 3.63 -8.03
C LYS A 133 41.19 4.13 -9.39
N GLU A 134 40.33 4.16 -10.39
CA GLU A 134 40.68 4.49 -11.78
C GLU A 134 40.50 5.98 -12.11
N GLN A 135 39.45 6.61 -11.54
CA GLN A 135 39.06 7.98 -11.90
C GLN A 135 39.26 8.99 -10.77
N GLY A 136 39.76 8.54 -9.59
CA GLY A 136 39.89 9.42 -8.42
C GLY A 136 38.55 9.82 -7.82
N VAL A 137 38.48 11.03 -7.26
CA VAL A 137 37.30 11.60 -6.63
C VAL A 137 36.58 12.57 -7.59
N ASN A 138 35.31 12.32 -7.82
CA ASN A 138 34.51 13.13 -8.73
C ASN A 138 33.19 13.55 -8.08
N ILE A 139 32.72 14.76 -8.43
CA ILE A 139 31.35 15.16 -8.13
C ILE A 139 30.42 14.45 -9.13
N VAL A 140 29.38 13.82 -8.62
CA VAL A 140 28.42 13.11 -9.46
C VAL A 140 27.19 13.99 -9.68
N GLU A 141 27.01 14.42 -10.90
CA GLU A 141 25.74 15.00 -11.33
C GLU A 141 24.76 13.90 -11.71
N ILE A 142 23.72 13.73 -10.91
CA ILE A 142 22.66 12.80 -11.23
C ILE A 142 21.64 13.53 -12.13
N PRO A 143 21.54 13.21 -13.43
CA PRO A 143 20.91 14.05 -14.47
C PRO A 143 19.37 14.03 -14.47
N PHE A 144 18.74 13.46 -13.45
CA PHE A 144 17.30 13.46 -13.32
C PHE A 144 16.89 14.12 -11.99
N LYS A 145 15.85 14.93 -12.08
CA LYS A 145 15.14 15.42 -10.92
C LYS A 145 14.18 14.29 -10.49
N LEU A 146 14.46 13.64 -9.38
CA LEU A 146 13.45 12.87 -8.68
C LEU A 146 12.48 13.89 -8.06
N THR A 147 11.55 14.38 -8.85
CA THR A 147 10.32 15.01 -8.37
C THR A 147 9.33 13.90 -7.99
N ALA A 148 9.82 12.85 -7.35
CA ALA A 148 8.99 11.94 -6.63
C ALA A 148 9.09 12.39 -5.18
N GLU A 149 8.08 13.03 -4.66
CA GLU A 149 7.74 12.89 -3.26
C GLU A 149 7.44 11.40 -3.04
N TYR A 150 8.51 10.61 -2.93
CA TYR A 150 8.43 9.28 -2.36
C TYR A 150 8.14 9.52 -0.88
N ILE A 151 6.87 9.57 -0.53
CA ILE A 151 6.43 9.45 0.85
C ILE A 151 6.60 7.95 1.15
N PRO A 152 7.62 7.53 1.94
CA PRO A 152 7.69 6.15 2.43
C PRO A 152 6.36 5.88 3.12
N SER A 153 5.88 4.66 3.06
CA SER A 153 4.68 4.22 3.78
C SER A 153 4.77 4.71 5.23
N MET A 154 4.12 5.85 5.52
CA MET A 154 4.11 6.50 6.82
C MET A 154 3.13 5.76 7.73
N THR A 155 3.37 4.46 7.94
CA THR A 155 2.54 3.62 8.80
C THR A 155 2.74 3.91 10.29
N ASN A 156 3.67 4.82 10.68
CA ASN A 156 3.95 5.09 12.10
C ASN A 156 4.35 6.56 12.41
N LEU A 157 3.78 7.56 11.75
CA LEU A 157 3.97 8.93 12.20
C LEU A 157 3.12 9.21 13.44
N ALA A 158 3.79 9.54 14.56
CA ALA A 158 3.12 10.04 15.74
C ALA A 158 2.41 11.39 15.44
N PRO A 159 1.33 11.74 16.15
CA PRO A 159 0.61 13.02 15.98
C PRO A 159 1.50 14.28 16.03
N ILE A 160 2.66 14.20 16.71
CA ILE A 160 3.65 15.27 16.83
C ILE A 160 4.34 15.57 15.48
N GLU A 161 4.55 14.55 14.64
CA GLU A 161 5.17 14.71 13.31
C GLU A 161 4.20 15.30 12.28
N LEU A 162 2.90 15.12 12.47
CA LEU A 162 1.84 15.75 11.68
C LEU A 162 1.83 17.28 11.83
N GLY A 163 2.07 17.80 13.04
CA GLY A 163 2.20 19.23 13.31
C GLY A 163 3.44 19.86 12.66
N GLN A 164 4.54 19.09 12.55
CA GLN A 164 5.78 19.55 11.91
C GLN A 164 5.69 19.61 10.38
N LEU A 165 4.80 18.81 9.77
CA LEU A 165 4.53 18.84 8.34
C LEU A 165 3.52 19.92 7.92
N GLY A 166 3.00 20.72 8.86
CA GLY A 166 1.96 21.72 8.59
C GLY A 166 0.61 21.12 8.16
N LEU A 167 0.42 19.80 8.32
CA LEU A 167 -0.79 19.10 7.91
C LEU A 167 -1.96 19.26 8.89
N LEU A 168 -1.70 19.78 10.10
CA LEU A 168 -2.75 20.05 11.11
C LEU A 168 -3.48 21.39 10.91
N ASP A 169 -2.92 22.33 10.12
CA ASP A 169 -3.52 23.63 9.80
C ASP A 169 -4.21 23.65 8.41
N PHE A 170 -4.37 22.50 7.76
CA PHE A 170 -5.15 22.43 6.53
C PHE A 170 -6.64 22.59 6.86
N ASP A 171 -7.23 23.70 6.46
CA ASP A 171 -8.68 23.81 6.32
C ASP A 171 -9.16 22.62 5.47
N ALA A 172 -10.00 21.76 6.06
CA ALA A 172 -10.48 20.58 5.38
C ALA A 172 -11.28 21.00 4.14
N ASP A 173 -10.82 20.62 2.95
CA ASP A 173 -11.55 20.90 1.71
C ASP A 173 -12.90 20.20 1.76
N PRO A 174 -14.02 20.91 1.55
CA PRO A 174 -15.38 20.34 1.56
C PRO A 174 -15.55 19.11 0.65
N ALA A 175 -14.72 18.96 -0.37
CA ALA A 175 -14.70 17.79 -1.24
C ALA A 175 -14.43 16.47 -0.49
N PHE A 176 -13.87 16.53 0.72
CA PHE A 176 -13.59 15.36 1.56
C PHE A 176 -14.61 15.14 2.68
N ASP A 177 -15.68 15.92 2.78
CA ASP A 177 -16.67 15.82 3.87
C ASP A 177 -17.45 14.51 3.83
N ASP A 178 -17.70 13.96 2.65
CA ASP A 178 -18.35 12.66 2.48
C ASP A 178 -17.52 11.48 3.01
N ILE A 179 -16.20 11.68 3.25
CA ILE A 179 -15.34 10.67 3.87
C ILE A 179 -15.43 10.80 5.38
N ILE A 180 -16.39 10.08 5.94
CA ILE A 180 -16.70 10.07 7.38
C ILE A 180 -15.66 9.23 8.10
N THR A 181 -14.90 9.85 9.02
CA THR A 181 -13.90 9.16 9.84
C THR A 181 -13.52 9.94 11.08
N LEU A 182 -13.22 9.23 12.16
CA LEU A 182 -12.56 9.71 13.38
C LEU A 182 -11.18 9.03 13.56
N ASP A 183 -10.85 8.11 12.68
CA ASP A 183 -9.60 7.34 12.75
C ASP A 183 -8.40 8.19 12.35
N PRO A 184 -7.33 8.24 13.19
CA PRO A 184 -6.17 9.09 12.93
C PRO A 184 -5.44 8.76 11.62
N GLU A 185 -5.34 7.47 11.24
CA GLU A 185 -4.70 7.05 9.99
C GLU A 185 -5.53 7.53 8.78
N MET A 186 -6.85 7.43 8.87
CA MET A 186 -7.75 7.93 7.83
C MET A 186 -7.74 9.45 7.72
N LEU A 187 -7.64 10.18 8.84
CA LEU A 187 -7.49 11.65 8.82
C LEU A 187 -6.19 12.05 8.13
N LEU A 188 -5.09 11.35 8.42
CA LEU A 188 -3.83 11.54 7.71
C LEU A 188 -3.96 11.24 6.21
N LEU A 189 -4.67 10.18 5.83
CA LEU A 189 -4.91 9.84 4.43
C LEU A 189 -5.76 10.91 3.72
N LYS A 190 -6.75 11.51 4.40
CA LYS A 190 -7.49 12.66 3.87
C LYS A 190 -6.56 13.85 3.60
N ALA A 191 -5.69 14.20 4.54
CA ALA A 191 -4.72 15.29 4.36
C ALA A 191 -3.75 15.00 3.19
N LYS A 192 -3.21 13.79 3.09
CA LYS A 192 -2.38 13.36 1.95
C LYS A 192 -3.14 13.44 0.62
N ALA A 193 -4.38 12.99 0.59
CA ALA A 193 -5.23 13.05 -0.60
C ALA A 193 -5.49 14.50 -1.05
N GLN A 194 -5.67 15.42 -0.10
CA GLN A 194 -5.83 16.86 -0.38
C GLN A 194 -4.55 17.46 -0.98
N VAL A 195 -3.36 17.12 -0.46
CA VAL A 195 -2.09 17.50 -1.08
C VAL A 195 -1.99 16.94 -2.50
N LEU A 196 -2.29 15.65 -2.70
CA LEU A 196 -2.28 15.05 -4.03
C LEU A 196 -3.29 15.71 -4.97
N ALA A 197 -4.44 16.19 -4.47
CA ALA A 197 -5.46 16.86 -5.29
C ALA A 197 -4.92 18.14 -5.95
N SER A 198 -4.07 18.89 -5.29
CA SER A 198 -3.47 20.13 -5.81
C SER A 198 -2.41 19.91 -6.91
N HIS A 199 -1.98 18.65 -7.16
CA HIS A 199 -0.95 18.30 -8.13
C HIS A 199 -1.50 17.46 -9.27
N GLU A 200 -0.97 17.66 -10.49
CA GLU A 200 -1.35 16.90 -11.70
C GLU A 200 -0.64 15.53 -11.80
N VAL A 201 -0.49 14.83 -10.68
CA VAL A 201 0.17 13.52 -10.63
C VAL A 201 -0.82 12.38 -10.67
N SER A 202 -0.37 11.21 -11.13
CA SER A 202 -1.15 9.97 -11.03
C SER A 202 -1.28 9.54 -9.58
N VAL A 203 -2.45 9.00 -9.20
CA VAL A 203 -2.72 8.52 -7.85
C VAL A 203 -3.15 7.05 -7.90
N LEU A 204 -2.51 6.22 -7.07
CA LEU A 204 -2.86 4.83 -6.85
C LEU A 204 -3.48 4.67 -5.46
N ILE A 205 -4.72 4.18 -5.41
CA ILE A 205 -5.46 3.95 -4.16
C ILE A 205 -5.55 2.45 -3.92
N CYS A 206 -4.84 1.96 -2.92
CA CYS A 206 -4.83 0.55 -2.51
C CYS A 206 -5.79 0.33 -1.34
N GLY A 207 -6.36 -0.87 -1.23
CA GLY A 207 -7.18 -1.27 -0.09
C GLY A 207 -8.21 -2.33 -0.45
N GLU A 208 -8.72 -3.02 0.55
CA GLU A 208 -9.73 -4.07 0.37
C GLU A 208 -10.99 -3.55 -0.32
N SER A 209 -11.81 -4.47 -0.84
CA SER A 209 -13.12 -4.10 -1.41
C SER A 209 -14.00 -3.45 -0.34
N GLY A 210 -14.69 -2.36 -0.69
CA GLY A 210 -15.61 -1.67 0.23
C GLY A 210 -14.96 -0.73 1.24
N THR A 211 -13.66 -0.43 1.16
CA THR A 211 -12.95 0.52 2.07
C THR A 211 -13.19 2.00 1.76
N GLY A 212 -13.78 2.33 0.59
CA GLY A 212 -14.07 3.71 0.19
C GLY A 212 -13.14 4.28 -0.87
N LYS A 213 -12.41 3.45 -1.64
CA LYS A 213 -11.45 3.90 -2.68
C LYS A 213 -12.07 4.87 -3.70
N GLU A 214 -13.27 4.61 -4.18
CA GLU A 214 -13.97 5.49 -5.12
C GLU A 214 -14.29 6.86 -4.51
N MET A 215 -14.66 6.90 -3.21
CA MET A 215 -14.92 8.18 -2.51
C MET A 215 -13.66 9.04 -2.46
N PHE A 216 -12.51 8.45 -2.18
CA PHE A 216 -11.22 9.16 -2.24
C PHE A 216 -10.92 9.64 -3.65
N ALA A 217 -11.13 8.83 -4.68
CA ALA A 217 -10.91 9.24 -6.08
C ALA A 217 -11.78 10.44 -6.46
N ARG A 218 -13.05 10.44 -6.08
CA ARG A 218 -13.98 11.57 -6.30
C ARG A 218 -13.59 12.80 -5.50
N ALA A 219 -13.21 12.64 -4.24
CA ALA A 219 -12.75 13.75 -3.39
C ALA A 219 -11.49 14.42 -3.99
N ILE A 220 -10.51 13.62 -4.42
CA ILE A 220 -9.29 14.12 -5.09
C ILE A 220 -9.64 14.87 -6.38
N HIS A 221 -10.56 14.38 -7.18
CA HIS A 221 -11.02 15.09 -8.37
C HIS A 221 -11.68 16.42 -8.03
N ASN A 222 -12.65 16.40 -7.09
CA ASN A 222 -13.43 17.57 -6.70
C ASN A 222 -12.58 18.67 -6.04
N ALA A 223 -11.51 18.30 -5.34
CA ALA A 223 -10.54 19.23 -4.75
C ALA A 223 -9.44 19.68 -5.75
N SER A 224 -9.44 19.18 -6.98
CA SER A 224 -8.39 19.48 -7.96
C SER A 224 -8.71 20.66 -8.86
N ALA A 225 -7.73 21.12 -9.63
CA ALA A 225 -7.91 22.11 -10.71
C ALA A 225 -8.85 21.61 -11.83
N ARG A 226 -9.16 20.30 -11.85
CA ARG A 226 -10.06 19.68 -12.85
C ARG A 226 -11.47 19.40 -12.31
N ARG A 227 -11.86 19.94 -11.15
CA ARG A 227 -13.16 19.69 -10.50
C ARG A 227 -14.37 19.94 -11.40
N ASP A 228 -14.28 20.94 -12.30
CA ASP A 228 -15.37 21.31 -13.24
C ASP A 228 -15.25 20.56 -14.58
N LYS A 229 -14.35 19.59 -14.70
CA LYS A 229 -14.11 18.77 -15.89
C LYS A 229 -14.67 17.37 -15.72
N PRO A 230 -14.80 16.56 -16.80
CA PRO A 230 -15.34 15.22 -16.70
C PRO A 230 -14.57 14.33 -15.72
N PHE A 231 -15.29 13.61 -14.86
CA PHE A 231 -14.79 12.47 -14.08
C PHE A 231 -15.32 11.20 -14.72
N VAL A 232 -14.46 10.46 -15.41
CA VAL A 232 -14.83 9.24 -16.12
C VAL A 232 -14.34 8.04 -15.31
N ALA A 233 -15.27 7.27 -14.77
CA ALA A 233 -14.98 6.08 -13.95
C ALA A 233 -15.22 4.80 -14.76
N VAL A 234 -14.27 3.86 -14.68
CA VAL A 234 -14.36 2.54 -15.29
C VAL A 234 -13.88 1.49 -14.31
N ASN A 235 -14.69 0.44 -14.11
CA ASN A 235 -14.26 -0.75 -13.38
C ASN A 235 -13.65 -1.74 -14.36
N CYS A 236 -12.35 -2.02 -14.24
CA CYS A 236 -11.60 -2.90 -15.15
C CYS A 236 -11.99 -4.37 -15.00
N GLY A 237 -12.45 -4.79 -13.82
CA GLY A 237 -12.90 -6.16 -13.55
C GLY A 237 -14.34 -6.47 -13.98
N ALA A 238 -15.12 -5.43 -14.32
CA ALA A 238 -16.53 -5.60 -14.70
C ALA A 238 -16.74 -6.16 -16.11
N PHE A 239 -15.69 -6.20 -16.96
CA PHE A 239 -15.78 -6.55 -18.35
C PHE A 239 -14.83 -7.69 -18.72
N PRO A 240 -15.22 -8.57 -19.67
CA PRO A 240 -14.29 -9.51 -20.27
C PRO A 240 -13.09 -8.79 -20.89
N SER A 241 -11.90 -9.43 -20.85
CA SER A 241 -10.64 -8.87 -21.36
C SER A 241 -10.74 -8.37 -22.82
N GLU A 242 -11.50 -9.08 -23.65
CA GLU A 242 -11.68 -8.72 -25.06
C GLU A 242 -12.48 -7.40 -25.25
N LEU A 243 -13.31 -7.01 -24.26
CA LEU A 243 -14.12 -5.80 -24.34
C LEU A 243 -13.45 -4.58 -23.68
N ILE A 244 -12.52 -4.80 -22.74
CA ILE A 244 -11.87 -3.69 -22.01
C ILE A 244 -11.12 -2.74 -22.96
N ASP A 245 -10.47 -3.28 -23.98
CA ASP A 245 -9.81 -2.49 -25.01
C ASP A 245 -10.78 -1.60 -25.79
N SER A 246 -11.93 -2.14 -26.15
CA SER A 246 -12.98 -1.38 -26.84
C SER A 246 -13.57 -0.26 -25.96
N ILE A 247 -13.61 -0.45 -24.66
CA ILE A 247 -14.07 0.54 -23.70
C ILE A 247 -13.01 1.63 -23.53
N LEU A 248 -11.75 1.25 -23.32
CA LEU A 248 -10.65 2.19 -23.09
C LEU A 248 -10.34 3.02 -24.32
N PHE A 249 -10.14 2.38 -25.47
CA PHE A 249 -9.66 3.02 -26.70
C PHE A 249 -10.80 3.45 -27.66
N GLY A 250 -11.99 2.86 -27.51
CA GLY A 250 -13.06 2.97 -28.51
C GLY A 250 -12.79 2.09 -29.73
N HIS A 251 -13.76 2.00 -30.63
CA HIS A 251 -13.64 1.21 -31.86
C HIS A 251 -14.36 1.85 -33.05
N LYS A 252 -13.93 1.46 -34.24
CA LYS A 252 -14.60 1.72 -35.50
C LYS A 252 -15.56 0.56 -35.83
N LYS A 253 -16.62 0.86 -36.53
CA LYS A 253 -17.51 -0.16 -37.10
C LYS A 253 -16.71 -1.19 -37.87
N GLY A 254 -16.92 -2.48 -37.56
CA GLY A 254 -16.23 -3.59 -38.20
C GLY A 254 -14.85 -3.94 -37.59
N ALA A 255 -14.43 -3.31 -36.48
CA ALA A 255 -13.16 -3.58 -35.83
C ALA A 255 -13.05 -5.01 -35.25
N PHE A 256 -14.18 -5.59 -34.86
CA PHE A 256 -14.30 -6.97 -34.37
C PHE A 256 -15.73 -7.49 -34.61
N THR A 257 -15.94 -8.79 -34.42
CA THR A 257 -17.27 -9.41 -34.52
C THR A 257 -18.23 -8.82 -33.49
N GLY A 258 -19.26 -8.07 -33.96
CA GLY A 258 -20.20 -7.35 -33.09
C GLY A 258 -19.97 -5.82 -33.03
N ALA A 259 -18.95 -5.28 -33.67
CA ALA A 259 -18.75 -3.84 -33.81
C ALA A 259 -19.69 -3.24 -34.87
N VAL A 260 -20.97 -3.07 -34.55
CA VAL A 260 -22.01 -2.59 -35.48
C VAL A 260 -21.97 -1.08 -35.76
N SER A 261 -21.35 -0.29 -34.86
CA SER A 261 -21.23 1.17 -34.95
C SER A 261 -19.88 1.64 -34.41
N ASP A 262 -19.51 2.88 -34.72
CA ASP A 262 -18.37 3.55 -34.08
C ASP A 262 -18.67 3.82 -32.61
N LYS A 263 -17.68 3.62 -31.72
CA LYS A 263 -17.80 3.93 -30.29
C LYS A 263 -16.60 4.74 -29.82
N VAL A 264 -16.87 5.80 -29.06
CA VAL A 264 -15.85 6.64 -28.42
C VAL A 264 -15.32 5.91 -27.18
N GLY A 265 -14.00 5.91 -26.99
CA GLY A 265 -13.35 5.31 -25.82
C GLY A 265 -13.26 6.29 -24.64
N VAL A 266 -13.00 5.71 -23.45
CA VAL A 266 -12.94 6.53 -22.22
C VAL A 266 -11.77 7.50 -22.20
N PHE A 267 -10.67 7.23 -22.92
CA PHE A 267 -9.58 8.19 -23.03
C PHE A 267 -10.00 9.48 -23.77
N GLU A 268 -10.89 9.37 -24.75
CA GLU A 268 -11.46 10.54 -25.41
C GLU A 268 -12.47 11.27 -24.49
N LEU A 269 -13.30 10.50 -23.77
CA LEU A 269 -14.31 11.05 -22.83
C LEU A 269 -13.67 11.77 -21.65
N ALA A 270 -12.53 11.28 -21.17
CA ALA A 270 -11.80 11.86 -20.05
C ALA A 270 -10.90 13.05 -20.44
N HIS A 271 -10.93 13.47 -21.72
CA HIS A 271 -10.08 14.56 -22.19
C HIS A 271 -10.28 15.83 -21.35
N SER A 272 -9.17 16.44 -20.92
CA SER A 272 -9.12 17.60 -20.01
C SER A 272 -9.69 17.35 -18.59
N GLY A 273 -10.15 16.11 -18.30
CA GLY A 273 -10.74 15.71 -17.03
C GLY A 273 -9.88 14.73 -16.25
N THR A 274 -10.55 13.88 -15.48
CA THR A 274 -9.94 12.80 -14.69
C THR A 274 -10.47 11.45 -15.13
N LEU A 275 -9.57 10.51 -15.38
CA LEU A 275 -9.90 9.10 -15.61
C LEU A 275 -9.67 8.33 -14.31
N PHE A 276 -10.70 7.67 -13.81
CA PHE A 276 -10.63 6.76 -12.68
C PHE A 276 -10.77 5.31 -13.15
N LEU A 277 -9.75 4.50 -12.92
CA LEU A 277 -9.73 3.07 -13.21
C LEU A 277 -9.82 2.29 -11.91
N ASP A 278 -10.99 1.72 -11.62
CA ASP A 278 -11.18 0.82 -10.49
C ASP A 278 -10.80 -0.62 -10.87
N GLU A 279 -10.41 -1.42 -9.86
CA GLU A 279 -9.91 -2.79 -10.06
C GLU A 279 -8.76 -2.86 -11.10
N PHE A 280 -7.88 -1.88 -11.03
CA PHE A 280 -6.77 -1.67 -11.97
C PHE A 280 -5.88 -2.90 -12.14
N GLY A 281 -5.69 -3.68 -11.08
CA GLY A 281 -4.93 -4.93 -11.12
C GLY A 281 -5.54 -6.05 -11.95
N GLU A 282 -6.79 -5.90 -12.41
CA GLU A 282 -7.47 -6.89 -13.26
C GLU A 282 -7.19 -6.72 -14.76
N LEU A 283 -6.46 -5.65 -15.16
CA LEU A 283 -6.07 -5.46 -16.55
C LEU A 283 -5.15 -6.58 -17.03
N ASP A 284 -5.46 -7.15 -18.19
CA ASP A 284 -4.59 -8.10 -18.85
C ASP A 284 -3.29 -7.48 -19.38
N SER A 285 -2.30 -8.29 -19.70
CA SER A 285 -0.98 -7.83 -20.15
C SER A 285 -1.05 -6.98 -21.43
N SER A 286 -2.02 -7.20 -22.32
CA SER A 286 -2.20 -6.45 -23.57
C SER A 286 -2.71 -5.05 -23.29
N ALA A 287 -3.72 -4.91 -22.43
CA ALA A 287 -4.25 -3.63 -21.99
C ALA A 287 -3.21 -2.82 -21.20
N GLN A 288 -2.40 -3.48 -20.35
CA GLN A 288 -1.30 -2.83 -19.62
C GLN A 288 -0.28 -2.19 -20.57
N VAL A 289 0.15 -2.89 -21.63
CA VAL A 289 1.09 -2.34 -22.64
C VAL A 289 0.52 -1.12 -23.36
N ARG A 290 -0.74 -1.21 -23.77
CA ARG A 290 -1.38 -0.10 -24.50
C ARG A 290 -1.61 1.11 -23.62
N LEU A 291 -2.06 0.88 -22.38
CA LEU A 291 -2.24 1.95 -21.41
C LEU A 291 -0.92 2.67 -21.11
N LEU A 292 0.19 1.93 -20.96
CA LEU A 292 1.50 2.52 -20.75
C LEU A 292 1.86 3.50 -21.86
N ARG A 293 1.62 3.13 -23.13
CA ARG A 293 1.88 4.03 -24.28
C ARG A 293 1.05 5.30 -24.20
N VAL A 294 -0.25 5.19 -23.86
CA VAL A 294 -1.10 6.39 -23.68
C VAL A 294 -0.59 7.28 -22.57
N LEU A 295 -0.12 6.71 -21.46
CA LEU A 295 0.44 7.48 -20.33
C LEU A 295 1.79 8.12 -20.63
N GLN A 296 2.56 7.55 -21.58
CA GLN A 296 3.85 8.11 -22.01
C GLN A 296 3.69 9.23 -23.04
N ASP A 297 2.91 8.95 -24.08
CA ASP A 297 2.85 9.80 -25.27
C ASP A 297 1.59 10.68 -25.34
N GLY A 298 0.59 10.39 -24.51
CA GLY A 298 -0.73 11.03 -24.58
C GLY A 298 -1.54 10.65 -25.83
N LYS A 299 -1.06 9.67 -26.61
CA LYS A 299 -1.59 9.32 -27.93
C LYS A 299 -2.10 7.89 -27.97
N PHE A 300 -3.14 7.66 -28.78
CA PHE A 300 -3.75 6.34 -29.00
C PHE A 300 -4.54 6.29 -30.31
N THR A 301 -4.92 5.08 -30.71
CA THR A 301 -5.82 4.85 -31.85
C THR A 301 -7.01 4.02 -31.39
N ARG A 302 -8.20 4.25 -31.99
CA ARG A 302 -9.34 3.35 -31.78
C ARG A 302 -9.07 1.98 -32.42
N LEU A 303 -9.69 0.95 -31.90
CA LEU A 303 -9.62 -0.38 -32.53
C LEU A 303 -10.16 -0.31 -33.96
N GLY A 304 -9.41 -0.87 -34.90
CA GLY A 304 -9.77 -0.84 -36.32
C GLY A 304 -9.63 0.53 -37.01
N ASP A 305 -8.99 1.51 -36.38
CA ASP A 305 -8.70 2.83 -36.94
C ASP A 305 -7.19 3.05 -37.07
N SER A 306 -6.76 3.78 -38.09
CA SER A 306 -5.37 4.22 -38.27
C SER A 306 -5.14 5.65 -37.80
N LYS A 307 -6.21 6.38 -37.46
CA LYS A 307 -6.13 7.77 -37.07
C LYS A 307 -5.63 7.92 -35.63
N GLU A 308 -4.46 8.53 -35.45
CA GLU A 308 -3.93 8.87 -34.13
C GLU A 308 -4.79 9.95 -33.47
N ARG A 309 -5.05 9.81 -32.18
CA ARG A 309 -5.76 10.74 -31.32
C ARG A 309 -4.90 11.07 -30.12
N SER A 310 -5.11 12.24 -29.53
CA SER A 310 -4.45 12.62 -28.29
C SER A 310 -5.48 12.92 -27.20
N SER A 311 -5.14 12.59 -25.95
CA SER A 311 -5.93 12.95 -24.78
C SER A 311 -5.02 13.38 -23.64
N ASN A 312 -5.41 14.45 -22.96
CA ASN A 312 -4.78 14.92 -21.74
C ASN A 312 -5.78 14.67 -20.60
N PHE A 313 -5.52 13.69 -19.76
CA PHE A 313 -6.32 13.40 -18.57
C PHE A 313 -5.43 13.17 -17.36
N ARG A 314 -5.96 13.46 -16.19
CA ARG A 314 -5.35 13.03 -14.93
C ARG A 314 -5.78 11.61 -14.63
N LEU A 315 -4.84 10.74 -14.24
CA LEU A 315 -5.13 9.34 -13.91
C LEU A 315 -5.23 9.14 -12.40
N ILE A 316 -6.32 8.52 -11.97
CA ILE A 316 -6.48 7.94 -10.63
C ILE A 316 -6.80 6.46 -10.82
N THR A 317 -6.11 5.58 -10.11
CA THR A 317 -6.31 4.13 -10.17
C THR A 317 -6.65 3.58 -8.78
N ALA A 318 -7.44 2.53 -8.72
CA ALA A 318 -7.74 1.84 -7.48
C ALA A 318 -7.61 0.32 -7.64
N THR A 319 -7.16 -0.37 -6.60
CA THR A 319 -7.02 -1.82 -6.60
C THR A 319 -7.12 -2.41 -5.19
N ASN A 320 -7.60 -3.64 -5.10
CA ASN A 320 -7.54 -4.47 -3.90
C ASN A 320 -6.39 -5.50 -3.97
N ARG A 321 -5.66 -5.56 -5.10
CA ARG A 321 -4.53 -6.49 -5.29
C ARG A 321 -3.23 -5.86 -4.81
N ASP A 322 -2.31 -6.71 -4.37
CA ASP A 322 -0.91 -6.32 -4.15
C ASP A 322 -0.17 -6.31 -5.50
N LEU A 323 -0.12 -5.11 -6.12
CA LEU A 323 0.53 -4.95 -7.42
C LEU A 323 2.03 -5.23 -7.37
N MET A 324 2.72 -5.00 -6.24
CA MET A 324 4.14 -5.33 -6.11
C MET A 324 4.37 -6.85 -6.14
N ALA A 325 3.52 -7.59 -5.43
CA ALA A 325 3.53 -9.05 -5.51
C ALA A 325 3.16 -9.55 -6.92
N ASP A 326 2.28 -8.85 -7.64
CA ASP A 326 1.94 -9.19 -9.01
C ASP A 326 3.06 -8.85 -10.01
N VAL A 327 3.81 -7.77 -9.79
CA VAL A 327 5.03 -7.45 -10.56
C VAL A 327 6.07 -8.55 -10.37
N SER A 328 6.35 -8.95 -9.12
CA SER A 328 7.34 -10.01 -8.84
C SER A 328 6.99 -11.37 -9.47
N LYS A 329 5.69 -11.62 -9.69
CA LYS A 329 5.17 -12.84 -10.34
C LYS A 329 4.97 -12.68 -11.86
N GLY A 330 5.34 -11.55 -12.44
CA GLY A 330 5.19 -11.26 -13.87
C GLY A 330 3.73 -11.07 -14.35
N ARG A 331 2.77 -10.90 -13.45
CA ARG A 331 1.35 -10.66 -13.76
C ARG A 331 1.03 -9.20 -14.01
N PHE A 332 1.84 -8.31 -13.48
CA PHE A 332 1.72 -6.87 -13.71
C PHE A 332 3.07 -6.31 -14.17
N ARG A 333 3.04 -5.35 -15.07
CA ARG A 333 4.27 -4.74 -15.60
C ARG A 333 4.85 -3.75 -14.62
N GLU A 334 6.15 -3.85 -14.40
CA GLU A 334 6.91 -2.98 -13.51
C GLU A 334 6.91 -1.51 -13.98
N ASP A 335 7.10 -1.31 -15.30
CA ASP A 335 7.11 0.03 -15.91
C ASP A 335 5.78 0.77 -15.77
N LEU A 336 4.66 0.08 -15.92
CA LEU A 336 3.34 0.63 -15.69
C LEU A 336 3.11 0.95 -14.20
N PHE A 337 3.54 0.04 -13.30
CA PHE A 337 3.43 0.27 -11.86
C PHE A 337 4.10 1.59 -11.45
N TYR A 338 5.37 1.79 -11.81
CA TYR A 338 6.07 3.04 -11.45
C TYR A 338 5.49 4.29 -12.13
N ARG A 339 4.80 4.16 -13.25
CA ARG A 339 4.14 5.29 -13.92
C ARG A 339 2.87 5.73 -13.20
N VAL A 340 2.14 4.81 -12.56
CA VAL A 340 0.88 5.10 -11.87
C VAL A 340 1.06 5.34 -10.37
N ALA A 341 2.07 4.74 -9.74
CA ALA A 341 2.32 4.80 -8.30
C ALA A 341 3.14 6.03 -7.89
N ILE A 342 2.81 7.23 -8.39
CA ILE A 342 3.46 8.48 -7.99
C ILE A 342 2.90 8.93 -6.64
N GLY A 343 1.59 9.07 -6.51
CA GLY A 343 0.91 9.27 -5.23
C GLY A 343 0.23 7.98 -4.79
N VAL A 344 0.61 7.40 -3.66
CA VAL A 344 0.03 6.15 -3.16
C VAL A 344 -0.74 6.38 -1.87
N LEU A 345 -2.00 5.94 -1.84
CA LEU A 345 -2.87 5.96 -0.68
C LEU A 345 -3.30 4.53 -0.35
N SER A 346 -2.94 4.03 0.83
CA SER A 346 -3.31 2.68 1.29
C SER A 346 -4.41 2.80 2.33
N LEU A 347 -5.66 2.49 1.95
CA LEU A 347 -6.80 2.58 2.84
C LEU A 347 -6.85 1.36 3.76
N PRO A 348 -6.81 1.57 5.09
CA PRO A 348 -6.89 0.47 6.04
C PRO A 348 -8.27 -0.20 6.01
N PRO A 349 -8.36 -1.50 6.26
CA PRO A 349 -9.65 -2.20 6.38
C PRO A 349 -10.42 -1.73 7.61
N LEU A 350 -11.76 -1.84 7.57
CA LEU A 350 -12.64 -1.32 8.63
C LEU A 350 -12.34 -1.93 10.01
N ARG A 351 -11.90 -3.18 10.07
CA ARG A 351 -11.49 -3.87 11.32
C ARG A 351 -10.30 -3.23 12.04
N SER A 352 -9.45 -2.46 11.35
CA SER A 352 -8.34 -1.69 11.95
C SER A 352 -8.75 -0.28 12.35
N ARG A 353 -9.94 0.19 11.96
CA ARG A 353 -10.50 1.52 12.26
C ARG A 353 -11.57 1.45 13.34
N GLN A 354 -11.21 1.02 14.54
CA GLN A 354 -12.18 0.81 15.63
C GLN A 354 -12.95 2.07 16.02
N SER A 355 -12.31 3.25 15.98
CA SER A 355 -12.92 4.53 16.24
C SER A 355 -14.01 4.94 15.24
N ASP A 356 -13.97 4.38 14.02
CA ASP A 356 -14.95 4.69 12.98
C ASP A 356 -16.26 3.88 13.11
N LEU A 357 -16.21 2.67 13.70
CA LEU A 357 -17.33 1.73 13.65
C LEU A 357 -18.63 2.29 14.24
N ASP A 358 -18.57 2.82 15.44
CA ASP A 358 -19.75 3.38 16.10
C ASP A 358 -20.25 4.65 15.40
N HIS A 359 -19.31 5.48 14.96
CA HIS A 359 -19.62 6.72 14.26
C HIS A 359 -20.26 6.47 12.89
N LEU A 360 -19.69 5.55 12.10
CA LEU A 360 -20.25 5.13 10.82
C LEU A 360 -21.63 4.48 10.98
N ALA A 361 -21.82 3.67 12.03
CA ALA A 361 -23.09 3.04 12.30
C ALA A 361 -24.21 4.07 12.58
N ASP A 362 -23.92 5.08 13.42
CA ASP A 362 -24.86 6.17 13.70
C ASP A 362 -25.15 7.00 12.44
N GLN A 363 -24.11 7.37 11.68
CA GLN A 363 -24.27 8.15 10.45
C GLN A 363 -25.07 7.40 9.38
N PHE A 364 -24.81 6.11 9.16
CA PHE A 364 -25.58 5.32 8.20
C PHE A 364 -27.03 5.17 8.63
N THR A 365 -27.30 5.03 9.93
CA THR A 365 -28.68 4.99 10.43
C THR A 365 -29.40 6.31 10.22
N ALA A 366 -28.73 7.44 10.44
CA ALA A 366 -29.29 8.76 10.16
C ALA A 366 -29.55 8.97 8.66
N MET A 367 -28.61 8.59 7.79
CA MET A 367 -28.77 8.64 6.33
C MET A 367 -29.94 7.80 5.85
N LEU A 368 -30.09 6.58 6.39
CA LEU A 368 -31.22 5.71 6.04
C LEU A 368 -32.58 6.34 6.39
N THR A 369 -32.65 7.09 7.48
CA THR A 369 -33.88 7.80 7.87
C THR A 369 -34.26 8.86 6.84
N GLN A 370 -33.28 9.53 6.23
CA GLN A 370 -33.51 10.51 5.17
C GLN A 370 -33.83 9.85 3.83
N GLU A 371 -33.12 8.79 3.46
CA GLU A 371 -33.26 8.07 2.19
C GLU A 371 -34.58 7.25 2.15
N TYR A 372 -34.98 6.67 3.32
CA TYR A 372 -36.16 5.84 3.47
C TYR A 372 -37.03 6.32 4.61
N PRO A 373 -37.82 7.42 4.45
CA PRO A 373 -38.68 7.96 5.52
C PRO A 373 -39.68 6.95 6.08
N SER A 374 -40.09 5.96 5.28
CA SER A 374 -41.01 4.89 5.68
C SER A 374 -40.45 3.96 6.77
N LEU A 375 -39.12 3.92 6.96
CA LEU A 375 -38.51 3.11 8.02
C LEU A 375 -38.60 3.75 9.41
N GLY A 376 -39.08 5.00 9.49
CA GLY A 376 -39.12 5.77 10.74
C GLY A 376 -37.71 6.09 11.26
N GLY A 377 -37.55 6.99 12.19
CA GLY A 377 -36.22 7.37 12.73
C GLY A 377 -35.62 6.24 13.57
N LYS A 378 -34.93 5.33 12.91
CA LYS A 378 -34.20 4.21 13.58
C LYS A 378 -32.99 4.72 14.38
N LYS A 379 -32.72 4.06 15.51
CA LYS A 379 -31.50 4.26 16.33
C LYS A 379 -30.83 2.91 16.58
N ILE A 380 -29.53 2.91 16.85
CA ILE A 380 -28.80 1.69 17.19
C ILE A 380 -28.58 1.64 18.71
N SER A 381 -28.93 0.52 19.35
CA SER A 381 -28.69 0.33 20.78
C SER A 381 -27.19 0.09 21.08
N THR A 382 -26.78 0.34 22.33
CA THR A 382 -25.40 0.06 22.77
C THR A 382 -25.04 -1.43 22.63
N ALA A 383 -26.01 -2.32 22.84
CA ALA A 383 -25.82 -3.76 22.63
C ALA A 383 -25.57 -4.09 21.17
N ALA A 384 -26.29 -3.47 20.23
CA ALA A 384 -26.09 -3.62 18.80
C ALA A 384 -24.72 -3.07 18.35
N LYS A 385 -24.29 -1.90 18.86
CA LYS A 385 -22.94 -1.35 18.59
C LYS A 385 -21.83 -2.31 19.01
N LYS A 386 -21.99 -3.00 20.16
CA LYS A 386 -21.03 -4.00 20.60
C LYS A 386 -20.90 -5.18 19.63
N ILE A 387 -22.00 -5.59 18.98
CA ILE A 387 -21.93 -6.61 17.92
C ILE A 387 -21.19 -6.08 16.69
N ILE A 388 -21.49 -4.83 16.30
CA ILE A 388 -20.81 -4.17 15.18
C ILE A 388 -19.31 -4.07 15.41
N SER A 389 -18.89 -3.66 16.62
CA SER A 389 -17.47 -3.49 16.98
C SER A 389 -16.71 -4.83 17.04
N ASN A 390 -17.39 -5.94 17.34
CA ASN A 390 -16.76 -7.26 17.42
C ASN A 390 -16.73 -8.01 16.07
N HIS A 391 -17.40 -7.52 15.04
CA HIS A 391 -17.42 -8.17 13.73
C HIS A 391 -16.23 -7.72 12.87
N ARG A 392 -15.68 -8.63 12.07
CA ARG A 392 -14.46 -8.37 11.24
C ARG A 392 -14.70 -7.52 9.98
N TRP A 393 -15.92 -7.46 9.51
CA TRP A 393 -16.34 -6.71 8.33
C TRP A 393 -15.48 -7.01 7.08
N PRO A 394 -15.46 -8.25 6.56
CA PRO A 394 -14.69 -8.58 5.35
C PRO A 394 -15.10 -7.76 4.12
N GLY A 395 -16.36 -7.32 4.02
CA GLY A 395 -16.85 -6.38 3.01
C GLY A 395 -16.73 -4.91 3.41
N ASN A 396 -16.03 -4.61 4.51
CA ASN A 396 -15.73 -3.26 4.99
C ASN A 396 -16.97 -2.37 5.12
N ILE A 397 -16.89 -1.10 4.72
CA ILE A 397 -17.98 -0.11 4.82
C ILE A 397 -19.20 -0.53 3.99
N ARG A 398 -18.98 -1.19 2.84
CA ARG A 398 -20.09 -1.68 1.99
C ARG A 398 -20.94 -2.73 2.73
N GLU A 399 -20.30 -3.65 3.43
CA GLU A 399 -20.98 -4.68 4.23
C GLU A 399 -21.68 -4.07 5.44
N LEU A 400 -21.02 -3.16 6.17
CA LEU A 400 -21.59 -2.48 7.32
C LEU A 400 -22.86 -1.72 6.93
N LYS A 401 -22.80 -0.88 5.89
CA LYS A 401 -23.97 -0.12 5.38
C LYS A 401 -25.12 -1.05 4.98
N ALA A 402 -24.82 -2.11 4.24
CA ALA A 402 -25.82 -3.10 3.81
C ALA A 402 -26.44 -3.86 5.00
N THR A 403 -25.65 -4.15 6.03
CA THR A 403 -26.13 -4.83 7.24
C THR A 403 -27.07 -3.96 8.06
N ILE A 404 -26.73 -2.67 8.24
CA ILE A 404 -27.58 -1.71 8.94
C ILE A 404 -28.89 -1.52 8.19
N LEU A 405 -28.83 -1.40 6.85
CA LEU A 405 -30.06 -1.30 6.03
C LEU A 405 -30.94 -2.54 6.18
N ARG A 406 -30.37 -3.75 6.12
CA ARG A 406 -31.12 -5.01 6.33
C ARG A 406 -31.75 -5.04 7.72
N ALA A 407 -31.00 -4.71 8.76
CA ALA A 407 -31.53 -4.65 10.12
C ALA A 407 -32.72 -3.68 10.23
N ALA A 408 -32.59 -2.48 9.63
CA ALA A 408 -33.65 -1.47 9.63
C ALA A 408 -34.91 -1.91 8.87
N LEU A 409 -34.75 -2.64 7.76
CA LEU A 409 -35.87 -3.15 6.96
C LEU A 409 -36.68 -4.23 7.67
N TRP A 410 -36.05 -5.07 8.48
CA TRP A 410 -36.71 -6.21 9.12
C TRP A 410 -37.06 -5.96 10.59
N SER A 411 -36.58 -4.88 11.20
CA SER A 411 -36.94 -4.51 12.57
C SER A 411 -38.25 -3.71 12.58
N GLU A 412 -39.19 -4.11 13.41
CA GLU A 412 -40.44 -3.41 13.65
C GLU A 412 -40.30 -2.27 14.67
N THR A 413 -39.22 -2.28 15.47
CA THR A 413 -38.97 -1.30 16.54
C THR A 413 -38.19 -0.08 16.04
N ALA A 414 -38.34 1.05 16.75
CA ALA A 414 -37.54 2.26 16.47
C ALA A 414 -36.07 2.12 16.83
N VAL A 415 -35.70 1.12 17.65
CA VAL A 415 -34.34 0.85 18.09
C VAL A 415 -33.89 -0.49 17.54
N LEU A 416 -32.76 -0.50 16.83
CA LEU A 416 -32.11 -1.73 16.34
C LEU A 416 -31.34 -2.35 17.50
N GLU A 417 -31.76 -3.54 17.90
CA GLU A 417 -31.15 -4.31 18.98
C GLU A 417 -30.06 -5.26 18.46
N ASP A 418 -29.31 -5.88 19.37
CA ASP A 418 -28.24 -6.82 19.03
C ASP A 418 -28.76 -8.01 18.18
N VAL A 419 -29.97 -8.46 18.44
CA VAL A 419 -30.64 -9.54 17.68
C VAL A 419 -30.89 -9.13 16.22
N ASP A 420 -31.27 -7.87 15.98
CA ASP A 420 -31.53 -7.36 14.62
C ASP A 420 -30.22 -7.33 13.80
N ILE A 421 -29.14 -6.84 14.42
CA ILE A 421 -27.83 -6.82 13.77
C ILE A 421 -27.29 -8.24 13.51
N ARG A 422 -27.40 -9.15 14.50
CA ARG A 422 -26.98 -10.56 14.31
C ARG A 422 -27.71 -11.24 13.15
N ARG A 423 -29.02 -11.03 13.02
CA ARG A 423 -29.83 -11.57 11.92
C ARG A 423 -29.48 -10.93 10.59
N ALA A 424 -29.10 -9.65 10.59
CA ALA A 424 -28.75 -8.92 9.38
C ALA A 424 -27.34 -9.22 8.88
N ILE A 425 -26.42 -9.63 9.73
CA ILE A 425 -25.09 -10.10 9.30
C ILE A 425 -25.30 -11.36 8.46
N LEU A 426 -25.00 -11.25 7.17
CA LEU A 426 -24.94 -12.43 6.31
C LEU A 426 -23.74 -13.24 6.79
N SER A 427 -23.98 -14.50 7.16
CA SER A 427 -22.88 -15.46 7.26
C SER A 427 -22.32 -15.59 5.83
N THR A 428 -21.43 -14.67 5.45
CA THR A 428 -20.47 -15.00 4.39
C THR A 428 -19.91 -16.34 4.85
N LEU A 429 -19.97 -17.34 3.98
CA LEU A 429 -19.21 -18.57 4.16
C LEU A 429 -17.85 -18.09 4.62
N GLN A 430 -17.63 -18.11 5.93
CA GLN A 430 -16.34 -17.82 6.48
C GLN A 430 -15.45 -18.78 5.72
N ASN A 431 -14.65 -18.22 4.81
CA ASN A 431 -13.39 -18.88 4.50
C ASN A 431 -12.82 -19.05 5.89
N SER A 432 -13.04 -20.26 6.42
CA SER A 432 -12.51 -20.70 7.70
C SER A 432 -11.15 -20.05 7.77
N GLU A 433 -10.95 -19.19 8.79
CA GLU A 433 -9.58 -18.82 9.16
C GLU A 433 -8.79 -20.07 8.91
N SER A 434 -7.80 -19.97 8.03
CA SER A 434 -7.04 -21.17 7.68
C SER A 434 -6.79 -21.83 9.02
N ILE A 435 -7.33 -23.06 9.21
CA ILE A 435 -7.29 -23.75 10.51
C ILE A 435 -5.87 -23.73 11.05
N LEU A 436 -4.91 -23.50 10.13
CA LEU A 436 -3.47 -23.40 10.31
C LEU A 436 -2.98 -21.99 10.74
N GLU A 437 -3.78 -20.93 10.67
CA GLU A 437 -3.38 -19.54 10.96
C GLU A 437 -4.07 -18.92 12.18
N ARG A 438 -4.62 -19.75 13.07
CA ARG A 438 -5.23 -19.28 14.31
C ARG A 438 -4.18 -18.67 15.24
N ASP A 439 -4.53 -17.53 15.84
CA ASP A 439 -3.71 -16.91 16.87
C ASP A 439 -3.56 -17.82 18.09
N ILE A 440 -2.34 -18.28 18.32
CA ILE A 440 -2.00 -19.19 19.44
C ILE A 440 -1.74 -18.45 20.76
N SER A 441 -1.68 -17.12 20.77
CA SER A 441 -1.33 -16.32 21.95
C SER A 441 -2.35 -16.46 23.11
N LYS A 442 -3.61 -16.81 22.79
CA LYS A 442 -4.70 -17.02 23.75
C LYS A 442 -4.93 -18.49 24.12
N GLY A 443 -4.05 -19.38 23.67
CA GLY A 443 -4.22 -20.83 23.79
C GLY A 443 -5.15 -21.39 22.71
N VAL A 444 -4.81 -22.55 22.17
CA VAL A 444 -5.58 -23.23 21.12
C VAL A 444 -5.85 -24.67 21.53
N ASP A 445 -7.10 -25.08 21.57
CA ASP A 445 -7.47 -26.48 21.74
C ASP A 445 -7.35 -27.21 20.40
N ILE A 446 -6.17 -27.80 20.19
CA ILE A 446 -5.83 -28.57 18.97
C ILE A 446 -6.81 -29.73 18.76
N LYS A 447 -7.29 -30.37 19.86
CA LYS A 447 -8.19 -31.51 19.75
C LYS A 447 -9.55 -31.12 19.15
N SER A 448 -10.12 -30.01 19.62
CA SER A 448 -11.36 -29.47 19.07
C SER A 448 -11.22 -29.07 17.59
N ILE A 449 -10.05 -28.57 17.19
CA ILE A 449 -9.78 -28.22 15.79
C ILE A 449 -9.74 -29.47 14.91
N ILE A 450 -9.02 -30.50 15.34
CA ILE A 450 -8.93 -31.78 14.62
C ILE A 450 -10.32 -32.42 14.50
N ASP A 451 -11.08 -32.47 15.58
CA ASP A 451 -12.43 -33.02 15.59
C ASP A 451 -13.38 -32.22 14.64
N LEU A 452 -13.23 -30.90 14.54
CA LEU A 452 -14.00 -30.05 13.62
C LEU A 452 -13.65 -30.33 12.14
N VAL A 453 -12.37 -30.47 11.82
CA VAL A 453 -11.90 -30.79 10.46
C VAL A 453 -12.39 -32.19 10.09
N GLU A 454 -12.22 -33.16 10.97
CA GLU A 454 -12.62 -34.56 10.75
C GLU A 454 -14.14 -34.64 10.53
N ARG A 455 -14.95 -33.99 11.36
CA ARG A 455 -16.40 -33.89 11.20
C ARG A 455 -16.79 -33.37 9.82
N HIS A 456 -16.20 -32.26 9.40
CA HIS A 456 -16.50 -31.62 8.11
C HIS A 456 -16.26 -32.56 6.92
N TYR A 457 -15.13 -33.29 6.92
CA TYR A 457 -14.82 -34.22 5.82
C TYR A 457 -15.66 -35.50 5.89
N LEU A 458 -16.02 -35.98 7.09
CA LEU A 458 -16.90 -37.13 7.26
C LEU A 458 -18.31 -36.84 6.73
N GLU A 459 -18.89 -35.68 7.09
CA GLU A 459 -20.22 -35.26 6.59
C GLU A 459 -20.21 -35.12 5.04
N ARG A 460 -19.20 -34.47 4.47
CA ARG A 460 -19.06 -34.36 3.00
C ARG A 460 -18.85 -35.71 2.32
N GLY A 461 -18.06 -36.58 2.91
CA GLY A 461 -17.81 -37.91 2.37
C GLY A 461 -19.06 -38.77 2.38
N LEU A 462 -19.85 -38.75 3.46
CA LEU A 462 -21.13 -39.42 3.56
C LEU A 462 -22.15 -38.85 2.56
N ALA A 463 -22.25 -37.54 2.44
CA ALA A 463 -23.11 -36.88 1.44
C ALA A 463 -22.74 -37.31 -0.01
N PHE A 464 -21.44 -37.27 -0.35
CA PHE A 464 -20.95 -37.64 -1.66
C PHE A 464 -21.19 -39.10 -2.03
N THR A 465 -21.13 -40.01 -1.04
CA THR A 465 -21.33 -41.44 -1.24
C THR A 465 -22.77 -41.90 -0.97
N SER A 466 -23.70 -40.96 -0.77
CA SER A 466 -25.11 -41.24 -0.43
C SER A 466 -25.23 -42.15 0.82
N GLY A 467 -24.45 -41.89 1.86
CA GLY A 467 -24.45 -42.63 3.12
C GLY A 467 -23.66 -43.96 3.13
N ASN A 468 -23.03 -44.33 2.03
CA ASN A 468 -22.30 -45.61 1.95
C ASN A 468 -20.98 -45.56 2.74
N LYS A 469 -21.00 -46.06 3.95
CA LYS A 469 -19.88 -46.03 4.92
C LYS A 469 -18.61 -46.74 4.38
N ARG A 470 -18.72 -47.81 3.60
CA ARG A 470 -17.54 -48.46 2.97
C ARG A 470 -16.87 -47.61 1.92
N LYS A 471 -17.66 -47.00 1.03
CA LYS A 471 -17.14 -46.10 0.01
C LYS A 471 -16.56 -44.80 0.65
N THR A 472 -17.21 -44.29 1.69
CA THR A 472 -16.73 -43.13 2.44
C THR A 472 -15.38 -43.41 3.12
N ALA A 473 -15.23 -44.59 3.75
CA ALA A 473 -13.97 -44.98 4.37
C ALA A 473 -12.82 -45.01 3.34
N LEU A 474 -13.06 -45.61 2.19
CA LEU A 474 -12.07 -45.67 1.09
C LEU A 474 -11.74 -44.25 0.57
N LEU A 475 -12.76 -43.40 0.36
CA LEU A 475 -12.64 -42.07 -0.15
C LEU A 475 -11.81 -41.15 0.76
N LEU A 476 -11.97 -41.31 2.08
CA LEU A 476 -11.30 -40.48 3.09
C LEU A 476 -10.00 -41.11 3.65
N GLY A 477 -9.54 -42.24 3.05
CA GLY A 477 -8.27 -42.87 3.42
C GLY A 477 -8.28 -43.66 4.72
N TYR A 478 -9.46 -44.03 5.22
CA TYR A 478 -9.55 -44.95 6.37
C TYR A 478 -9.25 -46.39 5.96
N ASN A 479 -8.47 -47.08 6.76
CA ASN A 479 -8.07 -48.49 6.48
C ASN A 479 -9.25 -49.47 6.40
N ASN A 480 -10.34 -49.20 7.12
CA ASN A 480 -11.56 -50.00 7.07
C ASN A 480 -12.79 -49.18 7.53
N HIS A 481 -13.99 -49.71 7.25
CA HIS A 481 -15.24 -49.05 7.59
C HIS A 481 -15.53 -49.07 9.11
N GLN A 482 -14.92 -49.95 9.90
CA GLN A 482 -15.09 -49.98 11.35
C GLN A 482 -14.41 -48.81 12.02
N THR A 483 -13.22 -48.42 11.51
CA THR A 483 -12.51 -47.23 11.99
C THR A 483 -13.33 -45.95 11.70
N LEU A 484 -13.96 -45.85 10.53
CA LEU A 484 -14.87 -44.77 10.19
C LEU A 484 -16.07 -44.75 11.18
N ASN A 485 -16.73 -45.89 11.42
CA ASN A 485 -17.87 -45.98 12.34
C ASN A 485 -17.50 -45.53 13.77
N ASN A 486 -16.35 -45.93 14.26
CA ASN A 486 -15.89 -45.51 15.60
C ASN A 486 -15.68 -43.99 15.66
N ARG A 487 -15.24 -43.36 14.56
CA ARG A 487 -15.09 -41.93 14.48
C ARG A 487 -16.43 -41.21 14.38
N LEU A 488 -17.38 -41.73 13.60
CA LEU A 488 -18.73 -41.19 13.48
C LEU A 488 -19.44 -41.19 14.85
N LYS A 489 -19.35 -42.31 15.61
CA LYS A 489 -19.87 -42.39 16.99
C LYS A 489 -19.25 -41.35 17.91
N LYS A 490 -17.92 -41.25 17.90
CA LYS A 490 -17.19 -40.30 18.75
C LYS A 490 -17.57 -38.85 18.48
N LEU A 491 -17.86 -38.51 17.24
CA LEU A 491 -18.20 -37.15 16.82
C LEU A 491 -19.72 -36.90 16.82
N GLY A 492 -20.56 -37.85 17.22
CA GLY A 492 -22.02 -37.71 17.30
C GLY A 492 -22.69 -37.55 15.92
N LEU A 493 -22.12 -38.17 14.87
CA LEU A 493 -22.62 -38.13 13.50
C LEU A 493 -23.37 -39.42 13.09
N GLU A 494 -23.62 -40.33 14.02
CA GLU A 494 -24.45 -41.52 13.77
C GLU A 494 -25.93 -41.16 13.94
N ASN A 495 -26.73 -41.34 12.88
CA ASN A 495 -28.18 -41.39 13.04
C ASN A 495 -28.54 -42.72 13.67
N ASP A 496 -29.34 -42.71 14.74
CA ASP A 496 -29.85 -43.88 15.47
C ASP A 496 -30.82 -44.76 14.66
N ASN A 497 -30.68 -44.80 13.35
CA ASN A 497 -31.51 -45.64 12.46
C ASN A 497 -30.63 -46.44 11.50
N ASP A 498 -29.88 -47.45 12.04
CA ASP A 498 -29.48 -48.71 11.34
C ASP A 498 -29.11 -49.80 12.35
#